data_88b36a59ff444bb1d7fedb06a1377343
#
_entry.id   88b36a59ff444bb1d7fedb06a1377343
#
_cell.length_a   1.000
_cell.length_b   1.000
_cell.length_c   1.000
_cell.angle_alpha   90.00
_cell.angle_beta   90.00
_cell.angle_gamma   90.00
#
_symmetry.space_group_name_H-M   'P 1'
#
loop_
_entity.id
_entity.type
_entity.pdbx_description
1 polymer ?
#
loop_
_entity_poly.entity_id
_entity_poly.type
_entity_poly.pdbx_seq_one_letter_code
_entity_poly.pdbx_strand_id
1 'polypeptide(L)'
;MNKETGLPPQVVYQQYPDMDDEIDISELFNKIWIRRKFIIAFVFIACVLALGLSSVGLLKNAPEKRYSEVLQFNFPTAEQGRYPAGQKFSYNDIVSAKVLSDVYDKNNLKNKNIDYELFVDAISISPFSENAEFIKEKYQSLLANKKLSRPEIESLEKSYLDELNASSSRFVKLSFVESRFQGLDNILIQKILMDIPKAWSKFSIEELGVLDLKIAGADFYQPGLVDRFEYLQTLEYLQGSSRYLDEALKLLLNDDIGGLVRNAKTGKSGYDLQVQLENLIAFEIEPLFSTVTNLGITRDADKALIYLTNTIQNFEDKKAVLLKKAINFEQIIDQYAGSNLANKPIEQNGAAGGYAQYDSTFLDKFTALIEDKNDQAFKQNLLKQRLQVLQSIEDIEGNIKKFNRAEKRLLDSAENISETIRIDVIKDIGLARNNFEVLVTEYKELLAVRNQQVLGNSASLYQITSSDLLVDSNVISRFKTIIMISILAGFIALMLSVVIALFKRLPEKRLENISTNE
;
A
#
# COMPACT_ATOMS: atom_id res chain seq x y z
N MET A 1 36.10 -82.75 -79.11
CA MET A 1 35.65 -81.77 -80.10
C MET A 1 34.12 -81.87 -80.10
N ASN A 2 33.43 -80.99 -79.55
CA ASN A 2 32.16 -80.41 -79.97
C ASN A 2 31.71 -79.42 -78.86
N LYS A 3 31.51 -78.22 -79.24
CA LYS A 3 30.96 -77.14 -78.46
C LYS A 3 29.45 -77.30 -78.39
N GLU A 4 28.87 -77.32 -77.22
CA GLU A 4 27.47 -77.04 -77.05
C GLU A 4 27.29 -75.71 -76.32
N THR A 5 26.67 -74.81 -77.04
CA THR A 5 26.26 -73.47 -76.58
C THR A 5 24.95 -73.60 -75.77
N GLY A 6 25.03 -73.40 -74.46
CA GLY A 6 23.83 -73.30 -73.62
C GLY A 6 23.32 -71.87 -73.61
N LEU A 7 22.07 -71.67 -73.95
CA LEU A 7 21.31 -70.41 -73.81
C LEU A 7 21.02 -70.12 -72.35
N PRO A 8 21.09 -68.81 -71.94
CA PRO A 8 20.78 -68.45 -70.57
C PRO A 8 19.24 -68.46 -70.33
N PRO A 9 18.79 -68.74 -69.08
CA PRO A 9 17.38 -68.80 -68.74
C PRO A 9 16.73 -67.40 -68.82
N GLN A 10 15.56 -67.38 -69.45
CA GLN A 10 14.68 -66.24 -69.44
C GLN A 10 14.16 -65.96 -68.02
N VAL A 11 14.45 -64.76 -67.47
CA VAL A 11 13.85 -64.25 -66.23
C VAL A 11 12.44 -63.73 -66.58
N VAL A 12 11.42 -64.39 -66.07
CA VAL A 12 10.03 -63.97 -66.17
C VAL A 12 9.85 -62.85 -65.09
N TYR A 13 9.78 -61.60 -65.53
CA TYR A 13 9.34 -60.53 -64.69
C TYR A 13 7.85 -60.67 -64.42
N GLN A 14 7.49 -61.00 -63.16
CA GLN A 14 6.14 -60.79 -62.66
C GLN A 14 5.91 -59.26 -62.61
N GLN A 15 4.99 -58.78 -63.45
CA GLN A 15 4.42 -57.46 -63.32
C GLN A 15 3.61 -57.44 -62.02
N TYR A 16 4.13 -56.71 -61.02
CA TYR A 16 3.30 -56.27 -59.88
C TYR A 16 2.29 -55.27 -60.45
N PRO A 17 1.00 -55.38 -60.09
CA PRO A 17 0.04 -54.36 -60.46
C PRO A 17 0.50 -53.03 -59.76
N ASP A 18 0.69 -52.03 -60.54
CA ASP A 18 0.88 -50.65 -60.07
C ASP A 18 -0.36 -50.32 -59.21
N MET A 19 -0.18 -50.33 -57.89
CA MET A 19 -1.08 -49.63 -56.97
C MET A 19 -0.80 -48.15 -57.11
N ASP A 20 -1.31 -47.53 -58.15
CA ASP A 20 -1.52 -46.11 -58.17
C ASP A 20 -2.60 -45.77 -57.18
N ASP A 21 -2.21 -45.63 -55.90
CA ASP A 21 -3.04 -44.97 -54.84
C ASP A 21 -3.08 -43.46 -55.08
N GLU A 22 -3.29 -43.04 -56.32
CA GLU A 22 -3.66 -41.65 -56.61
C GLU A 22 -5.09 -41.43 -56.11
N ILE A 23 -5.19 -40.72 -54.97
CA ILE A 23 -6.49 -40.29 -54.46
C ILE A 23 -7.05 -39.28 -55.47
N ASP A 24 -8.00 -39.74 -56.30
CA ASP A 24 -8.69 -38.89 -57.26
C ASP A 24 -9.54 -37.85 -56.51
N ILE A 25 -8.96 -36.66 -56.39
CA ILE A 25 -9.57 -35.48 -55.73
C ILE A 25 -10.92 -35.16 -56.38
N SER A 26 -11.10 -35.41 -57.67
CA SER A 26 -12.35 -35.21 -58.42
C SER A 26 -13.45 -36.17 -57.95
N GLU A 27 -13.10 -37.43 -57.71
CA GLU A 27 -14.05 -38.44 -57.18
C GLU A 27 -14.47 -38.10 -55.74
N LEU A 28 -13.52 -37.61 -54.90
CA LEU A 28 -13.80 -37.13 -53.56
C LEU A 28 -14.75 -35.93 -53.55
N PHE A 29 -14.52 -34.97 -54.44
CA PHE A 29 -15.37 -33.79 -54.58
C PHE A 29 -16.79 -34.16 -55.06
N ASN A 30 -16.90 -35.10 -55.99
CA ASN A 30 -18.19 -35.57 -56.51
C ASN A 30 -18.98 -36.31 -55.41
N LYS A 31 -18.36 -37.16 -54.59
CA LYS A 31 -18.99 -37.82 -53.43
C LYS A 31 -19.53 -36.81 -52.42
N ILE A 32 -18.81 -35.75 -52.14
CA ILE A 32 -19.23 -34.65 -51.24
C ILE A 32 -20.40 -33.88 -51.87
N TRP A 33 -20.32 -33.56 -53.19
CA TRP A 33 -21.34 -32.79 -53.90
C TRP A 33 -22.68 -33.51 -54.00
N ILE A 34 -22.67 -34.80 -54.25
CA ILE A 34 -23.90 -35.63 -54.28
C ILE A 34 -24.59 -35.61 -52.91
N ARG A 35 -23.82 -35.54 -51.80
CA ARG A 35 -24.35 -35.58 -50.44
C ARG A 35 -24.48 -34.20 -49.78
N ARG A 36 -24.36 -33.13 -50.54
CA ARG A 36 -24.44 -31.75 -50.00
C ARG A 36 -25.68 -31.49 -49.13
N LYS A 37 -26.86 -32.06 -49.52
CA LYS A 37 -28.09 -31.91 -48.75
C LYS A 37 -27.98 -32.56 -47.35
N PHE A 38 -27.34 -33.69 -47.25
CA PHE A 38 -27.10 -34.39 -45.98
C PHE A 38 -26.12 -33.58 -45.10
N ILE A 39 -25.02 -33.11 -45.68
CA ILE A 39 -24.03 -32.29 -44.96
C ILE A 39 -24.67 -31.03 -44.41
N ILE A 40 -25.41 -30.29 -45.23
CA ILE A 40 -26.11 -29.07 -44.82
C ILE A 40 -27.13 -29.35 -43.72
N ALA A 41 -27.94 -30.40 -43.86
CA ALA A 41 -28.92 -30.79 -42.84
C ALA A 41 -28.26 -31.17 -41.52
N PHE A 42 -27.15 -31.94 -41.56
CA PHE A 42 -26.41 -32.36 -40.37
C PHE A 42 -25.79 -31.16 -39.63
N VAL A 43 -25.14 -30.25 -40.36
CA VAL A 43 -24.57 -29.01 -39.80
C VAL A 43 -25.68 -28.13 -39.23
N PHE A 44 -26.80 -27.98 -39.93
CA PHE A 44 -27.91 -27.19 -39.45
C PHE A 44 -28.50 -27.73 -38.13
N ILE A 45 -28.73 -29.05 -38.06
CA ILE A 45 -29.23 -29.72 -36.85
C ILE A 45 -28.23 -29.53 -35.70
N ALA A 46 -26.93 -29.68 -35.94
CA ALA A 46 -25.90 -29.49 -34.92
C ALA A 46 -25.87 -28.04 -34.40
N CYS A 47 -25.98 -27.05 -35.30
CA CYS A 47 -26.07 -25.66 -34.91
C CYS A 47 -27.33 -25.35 -34.08
N VAL A 48 -28.49 -25.87 -34.49
CA VAL A 48 -29.73 -25.70 -33.74
C VAL A 48 -29.69 -26.36 -32.37
N LEU A 49 -29.10 -27.54 -32.26
CA LEU A 49 -28.90 -28.22 -30.98
C LEU A 49 -27.93 -27.46 -30.08
N ALA A 50 -26.81 -26.97 -30.64
CA ALA A 50 -25.85 -26.16 -29.89
C ALA A 50 -26.47 -24.84 -29.38
N LEU A 51 -27.25 -24.15 -30.21
CA LEU A 51 -28.02 -22.97 -29.82
C LEU A 51 -29.08 -23.31 -28.76
N GLY A 52 -29.81 -24.40 -28.92
CA GLY A 52 -30.83 -24.82 -27.96
C GLY A 52 -30.25 -25.15 -26.59
N LEU A 53 -29.18 -25.96 -26.54
CA LEU A 53 -28.50 -26.32 -25.29
C LEU A 53 -27.86 -25.11 -24.61
N SER A 54 -27.23 -24.22 -25.37
CA SER A 54 -26.63 -22.99 -24.87
C SER A 54 -27.69 -22.03 -24.34
N SER A 55 -28.86 -21.93 -24.97
CA SER A 55 -29.99 -21.11 -24.54
C SER A 55 -30.60 -21.57 -23.21
N VAL A 56 -30.66 -22.87 -22.96
CA VAL A 56 -31.12 -23.46 -21.69
C VAL A 56 -30.17 -23.04 -20.54
N GLY A 57 -28.86 -22.98 -20.80
CA GLY A 57 -27.87 -22.49 -19.86
C GLY A 57 -28.07 -21.01 -19.51
N LEU A 58 -28.51 -20.18 -20.47
CA LEU A 58 -28.85 -18.76 -20.24
C LEU A 58 -30.12 -18.58 -19.40
N LEU A 59 -31.13 -19.41 -19.63
CA LEU A 59 -32.40 -19.36 -18.91
C LEU A 59 -32.27 -19.80 -17.44
N LYS A 60 -31.34 -20.71 -17.16
CA LYS A 60 -31.06 -21.17 -15.77
C LYS A 60 -30.24 -20.21 -14.95
N ASN A 61 -29.37 -19.44 -15.57
CA ASN A 61 -28.48 -18.49 -14.88
C ASN A 61 -28.92 -17.08 -15.25
N ALA A 62 -29.54 -16.35 -14.31
CA ALA A 62 -29.85 -14.95 -14.49
C ALA A 62 -28.59 -14.14 -14.92
N PRO A 63 -28.70 -13.14 -15.77
CA PRO A 63 -27.56 -12.32 -16.14
C PRO A 63 -26.97 -11.68 -14.89
N GLU A 64 -25.66 -11.78 -14.75
CA GLU A 64 -24.94 -11.18 -13.66
C GLU A 64 -24.99 -9.66 -13.83
N LYS A 65 -25.70 -9.00 -12.94
CA LYS A 65 -25.71 -7.55 -12.89
C LYS A 65 -24.60 -7.09 -11.93
N ARG A 66 -23.77 -6.19 -12.43
CA ARG A 66 -22.71 -5.58 -11.68
C ARG A 66 -22.97 -4.07 -11.57
N TYR A 67 -23.11 -3.61 -10.36
CA TYR A 67 -23.25 -2.21 -10.02
C TYR A 67 -21.87 -1.65 -9.70
N SER A 68 -21.54 -0.49 -10.21
CA SER A 68 -20.21 0.08 -10.02
C SER A 68 -20.28 1.58 -9.83
N GLU A 69 -19.37 2.09 -8.97
CA GLU A 69 -19.09 3.51 -8.80
C GLU A 69 -17.62 3.79 -9.08
N VAL A 70 -17.33 4.95 -9.66
CA VAL A 70 -15.97 5.40 -9.90
C VAL A 70 -15.61 6.44 -8.84
N LEU A 71 -14.54 6.15 -8.12
CA LEU A 71 -13.99 7.00 -7.08
C LEU A 71 -12.72 7.66 -7.59
N GLN A 72 -12.58 8.95 -7.36
CA GLN A 72 -11.35 9.71 -7.57
C GLN A 72 -10.73 10.06 -6.23
N PHE A 73 -9.42 9.86 -6.07
CA PHE A 73 -8.70 10.26 -4.87
C PHE A 73 -8.43 11.75 -4.86
N ASN A 74 -8.70 12.40 -3.72
CA ASN A 74 -8.53 13.84 -3.54
C ASN A 74 -7.12 14.24 -3.10
N PHE A 75 -6.24 13.27 -2.81
CA PHE A 75 -4.87 13.54 -2.37
C PHE A 75 -3.86 13.17 -3.48
N PRO A 76 -2.93 14.08 -3.80
CA PRO A 76 -2.02 13.89 -4.95
C PRO A 76 -1.04 12.73 -4.76
N THR A 77 -0.67 12.39 -3.50
CA THR A 77 0.24 11.28 -3.19
C THR A 77 -0.34 9.89 -3.47
N ALA A 78 -1.64 9.78 -3.79
CA ALA A 78 -2.27 8.53 -4.23
C ALA A 78 -1.59 7.93 -5.46
N GLU A 79 -1.14 8.77 -6.39
CA GLU A 79 -0.39 8.33 -7.59
C GLU A 79 0.92 7.62 -7.24
N GLN A 80 1.50 7.96 -6.10
CA GLN A 80 2.74 7.37 -5.59
C GLN A 80 2.48 6.16 -4.67
N GLY A 81 1.22 5.73 -4.52
CA GLY A 81 0.83 4.69 -3.58
C GLY A 81 1.07 5.07 -2.12
N ARG A 82 0.85 6.35 -1.77
CA ARG A 82 1.04 6.87 -0.42
C ARG A 82 -0.12 7.73 0.02
N TYR A 83 -0.45 7.64 1.30
CA TYR A 83 -1.32 8.59 1.98
C TYR A 83 -0.61 9.95 2.18
N PRO A 84 -1.34 11.04 2.48
CA PRO A 84 -0.76 12.37 2.67
C PRO A 84 0.32 12.43 3.77
N ALA A 85 0.22 11.60 4.80
CA ALA A 85 1.23 11.49 5.86
C ALA A 85 2.39 10.55 5.52
N GLY A 86 2.45 10.04 4.27
CA GLY A 86 3.54 9.21 3.74
C GLY A 86 3.42 7.71 4.01
N GLN A 87 2.38 7.24 4.73
CA GLN A 87 2.12 5.81 4.88
C GLN A 87 1.79 5.18 3.51
N LYS A 88 2.09 3.90 3.36
CA LYS A 88 1.75 3.17 2.13
C LYS A 88 0.23 3.14 1.93
N PHE A 89 -0.22 3.50 0.73
CA PHE A 89 -1.60 3.42 0.30
C PHE A 89 -1.79 2.32 -0.73
N SER A 90 -2.90 1.59 -0.61
CA SER A 90 -3.37 0.67 -1.63
C SER A 90 -4.88 0.85 -1.80
N TYR A 91 -5.38 0.79 -3.03
CA TYR A 91 -6.82 0.84 -3.26
C TYR A 91 -7.58 -0.31 -2.58
N ASN A 92 -6.91 -1.43 -2.26
CA ASN A 92 -7.49 -2.53 -1.47
C ASN A 92 -7.81 -2.11 -0.02
N ASP A 93 -7.22 -1.02 0.49
CA ASP A 93 -7.52 -0.50 1.82
C ASP A 93 -9.01 -0.08 1.92
N ILE A 94 -9.61 0.33 0.79
CA ILE A 94 -11.01 0.74 0.68
C ILE A 94 -11.97 -0.42 0.98
N VAL A 95 -11.56 -1.64 0.65
CA VAL A 95 -12.34 -2.87 0.85
C VAL A 95 -11.69 -3.77 1.91
N SER A 96 -10.97 -3.17 2.85
CA SER A 96 -10.38 -3.90 3.96
C SER A 96 -11.46 -4.54 4.86
N ALA A 97 -11.09 -5.63 5.54
CA ALA A 97 -12.03 -6.38 6.38
C ALA A 97 -12.72 -5.50 7.44
N LYS A 98 -11.98 -4.54 8.03
CA LYS A 98 -12.53 -3.58 9.00
C LYS A 98 -13.61 -2.69 8.37
N VAL A 99 -13.31 -2.12 7.20
CA VAL A 99 -14.25 -1.24 6.48
C VAL A 99 -15.51 -2.00 6.07
N LEU A 100 -15.35 -3.21 5.52
CA LEU A 100 -16.49 -4.02 5.08
C LEU A 100 -17.33 -4.49 6.27
N SER A 101 -16.72 -4.84 7.41
CA SER A 101 -17.45 -5.17 8.63
C SER A 101 -18.30 -4.00 9.13
N ASP A 102 -17.72 -2.79 9.16
CA ASP A 102 -18.44 -1.60 9.62
C ASP A 102 -19.65 -1.28 8.71
N VAL A 103 -19.48 -1.44 7.38
CA VAL A 103 -20.57 -1.24 6.42
C VAL A 103 -21.64 -2.33 6.51
N TYR A 104 -21.23 -3.58 6.73
CA TYR A 104 -22.14 -4.71 6.92
C TYR A 104 -23.04 -4.50 8.14
N ASP A 105 -22.46 -4.11 9.28
CA ASP A 105 -23.19 -3.86 10.53
C ASP A 105 -24.07 -2.62 10.42
N LYS A 106 -23.56 -1.52 9.84
CA LYS A 106 -24.29 -0.27 9.65
C LYS A 106 -25.57 -0.46 8.82
N ASN A 107 -25.52 -1.32 7.80
CA ASN A 107 -26.66 -1.59 6.92
C ASN A 107 -27.55 -2.75 7.42
N ASN A 108 -27.26 -3.31 8.61
CA ASN A 108 -28.01 -4.42 9.22
C ASN A 108 -28.17 -5.62 8.26
N LEU A 109 -27.11 -5.96 7.50
CA LEU A 109 -27.17 -6.99 6.46
C LEU A 109 -27.43 -8.38 7.03
N LYS A 110 -26.97 -8.66 8.26
CA LYS A 110 -27.28 -9.88 8.99
C LYS A 110 -28.79 -10.10 9.15
N ASN A 111 -29.54 -9.05 9.49
CA ASN A 111 -31.00 -9.13 9.67
C ASN A 111 -31.76 -9.32 8.34
N LYS A 112 -31.05 -9.10 7.22
CA LYS A 112 -31.58 -9.34 5.87
C LYS A 112 -31.15 -10.70 5.31
N ASN A 113 -30.66 -11.61 6.17
CA ASN A 113 -30.16 -12.95 5.83
C ASN A 113 -29.03 -12.94 4.77
N ILE A 114 -28.21 -11.90 4.76
CA ILE A 114 -27.02 -11.80 3.93
C ILE A 114 -25.85 -12.31 4.74
N ASP A 115 -25.19 -13.36 4.25
CA ASP A 115 -23.97 -13.88 4.85
C ASP A 115 -22.80 -12.93 4.64
N TYR A 116 -21.93 -12.77 5.65
CA TYR A 116 -20.79 -11.84 5.57
C TYR A 116 -19.76 -12.25 4.53
N GLU A 117 -19.45 -13.55 4.40
CA GLU A 117 -18.48 -14.02 3.40
C GLU A 117 -18.98 -13.78 1.99
N LEU A 118 -20.27 -14.08 1.73
CA LEU A 118 -20.90 -13.78 0.44
C LEU A 118 -20.92 -12.28 0.15
N PHE A 119 -21.14 -11.43 1.18
CA PHE A 119 -21.09 -9.98 1.04
C PHE A 119 -19.70 -9.50 0.62
N VAL A 120 -18.65 -9.97 1.30
CA VAL A 120 -17.25 -9.63 0.96
C VAL A 120 -16.91 -10.07 -0.46
N ASP A 121 -17.28 -11.28 -0.83
CA ASP A 121 -17.04 -11.85 -2.15
C ASP A 121 -17.79 -11.13 -3.30
N ALA A 122 -18.89 -10.45 -2.99
CA ALA A 122 -19.64 -9.68 -3.97
C ALA A 122 -18.99 -8.34 -4.30
N ILE A 123 -18.07 -7.86 -3.46
CA ILE A 123 -17.41 -6.57 -3.59
C ILE A 123 -16.05 -6.76 -4.26
N SER A 124 -15.77 -5.94 -5.25
CA SER A 124 -14.47 -5.91 -5.92
C SER A 124 -14.06 -4.48 -6.23
N ILE A 125 -12.75 -4.23 -6.21
CA ILE A 125 -12.17 -2.95 -6.55
C ILE A 125 -11.08 -3.15 -7.60
N SER A 126 -11.02 -2.25 -8.57
CA SER A 126 -10.02 -2.29 -9.64
C SER A 126 -9.61 -0.89 -10.05
N PRO A 127 -8.37 -0.69 -10.52
CA PRO A 127 -7.96 0.56 -11.15
C PRO A 127 -8.91 0.90 -12.30
N PHE A 128 -9.21 2.19 -12.45
CA PHE A 128 -10.08 2.69 -13.52
C PHE A 128 -9.40 3.83 -14.26
N SER A 129 -9.54 3.84 -15.58
CA SER A 129 -9.10 4.95 -16.44
C SER A 129 -10.16 5.20 -17.49
N GLU A 130 -10.62 6.43 -17.57
CA GLU A 130 -11.55 6.88 -18.63
C GLU A 130 -10.93 6.74 -20.03
N ASN A 131 -9.61 6.87 -20.11
CA ASN A 131 -8.86 6.81 -21.36
C ASN A 131 -8.31 5.40 -21.68
N ALA A 132 -8.66 4.38 -20.89
CA ALA A 132 -8.08 3.04 -21.05
C ALA A 132 -8.28 2.46 -22.47
N GLU A 133 -9.46 2.63 -23.06
CA GLU A 133 -9.73 2.18 -24.44
C GLU A 133 -8.92 2.95 -25.46
N PHE A 134 -8.85 4.28 -25.35
CA PHE A 134 -8.04 5.12 -26.23
C PHE A 134 -6.55 4.77 -26.15
N ILE A 135 -6.02 4.60 -24.92
CA ILE A 135 -4.63 4.19 -24.71
C ILE A 135 -4.39 2.82 -25.35
N LYS A 136 -5.31 1.87 -25.16
CA LYS A 136 -5.24 0.53 -25.76
C LYS A 136 -5.23 0.58 -27.29
N GLU A 137 -6.15 1.32 -27.89
CA GLU A 137 -6.21 1.47 -29.36
C GLU A 137 -4.94 2.13 -29.93
N LYS A 138 -4.44 3.18 -29.25
CA LYS A 138 -3.17 3.83 -29.59
C LYS A 138 -2.02 2.82 -29.66
N TYR A 139 -1.83 2.03 -28.60
CA TYR A 139 -0.72 1.07 -28.56
C TYR A 139 -0.96 -0.16 -29.44
N GLN A 140 -2.19 -0.61 -29.60
CA GLN A 140 -2.52 -1.67 -30.57
C GLN A 140 -2.18 -1.25 -31.99
N SER A 141 -2.45 -0.01 -32.38
CA SER A 141 -2.10 0.52 -33.70
C SER A 141 -0.59 0.59 -33.92
N LEU A 142 0.18 0.94 -32.87
CA LEU A 142 1.64 0.99 -32.91
C LEU A 142 2.24 -0.43 -33.01
N LEU A 143 1.73 -1.38 -32.22
CA LEU A 143 2.17 -2.77 -32.19
C LEU A 143 1.77 -3.56 -33.44
N ALA A 144 0.75 -3.11 -34.18
CA ALA A 144 0.35 -3.71 -35.47
C ALA A 144 1.40 -3.51 -36.60
N ASN A 145 2.41 -2.67 -36.39
CA ASN A 145 3.47 -2.45 -37.34
C ASN A 145 4.42 -3.67 -37.39
N LYS A 146 4.31 -4.46 -38.47
CA LYS A 146 5.11 -5.70 -38.69
C LYS A 146 6.62 -5.50 -38.82
N LYS A 147 7.10 -4.26 -38.82
CA LYS A 147 8.55 -3.94 -38.97
C LYS A 147 9.24 -3.70 -37.62
N LEU A 148 8.53 -3.79 -36.50
CA LEU A 148 9.10 -3.58 -35.18
C LEU A 148 10.06 -4.71 -34.81
N SER A 149 11.20 -4.34 -34.26
CA SER A 149 12.14 -5.26 -33.62
C SER A 149 11.64 -5.67 -32.24
N ARG A 150 12.12 -6.80 -31.71
CA ARG A 150 11.73 -7.30 -30.38
C ARG A 150 11.97 -6.28 -29.25
N PRO A 151 13.10 -5.54 -29.18
CA PRO A 151 13.29 -4.49 -28.17
C PRO A 151 12.30 -3.33 -28.28
N GLU A 152 11.88 -2.98 -29.52
CA GLU A 152 10.88 -1.92 -29.74
C GLU A 152 9.49 -2.35 -29.25
N ILE A 153 9.12 -3.62 -29.46
CA ILE A 153 7.88 -4.19 -28.95
C ILE A 153 7.88 -4.15 -27.42
N GLU A 154 8.93 -4.64 -26.75
CA GLU A 154 9.08 -4.62 -25.29
C GLU A 154 9.02 -3.19 -24.72
N SER A 155 9.64 -2.22 -25.43
CA SER A 155 9.56 -0.79 -25.04
C SER A 155 8.17 -0.22 -25.18
N LEU A 156 7.43 -0.56 -26.25
CA LEU A 156 6.04 -0.12 -26.43
C LEU A 156 5.08 -0.75 -25.43
N GLU A 157 5.25 -2.04 -25.10
CA GLU A 157 4.48 -2.71 -24.09
C GLU A 157 4.69 -2.08 -22.70
N LYS A 158 5.94 -1.77 -22.37
CA LYS A 158 6.26 -1.06 -21.13
C LYS A 158 5.62 0.32 -21.11
N SER A 159 5.76 1.10 -22.19
CA SER A 159 5.15 2.43 -22.29
C SER A 159 3.62 2.39 -22.21
N TYR A 160 2.99 1.35 -22.77
CA TYR A 160 1.55 1.10 -22.62
C TYR A 160 1.15 0.91 -21.16
N LEU A 161 1.88 0.05 -20.43
CA LEU A 161 1.61 -0.19 -19.02
C LEU A 161 1.85 1.05 -18.16
N ASP A 162 2.92 1.80 -18.43
CA ASP A 162 3.25 3.02 -17.70
C ASP A 162 2.18 4.11 -17.93
N GLU A 163 1.72 4.32 -19.19
CA GLU A 163 0.66 5.29 -19.52
C GLU A 163 -0.70 4.85 -18.94
N LEU A 164 -1.03 3.56 -18.99
CA LEU A 164 -2.25 3.02 -18.39
C LEU A 164 -2.25 3.17 -16.87
N ASN A 165 -1.15 2.84 -16.21
CA ASN A 165 -0.98 3.00 -14.77
C ASN A 165 -1.06 4.47 -14.36
N ALA A 166 -0.40 5.37 -15.08
CA ALA A 166 -0.47 6.81 -14.81
C ALA A 166 -1.91 7.34 -14.95
N SER A 167 -2.65 6.91 -15.97
CA SER A 167 -4.03 7.35 -16.19
C SER A 167 -5.03 6.77 -15.18
N SER A 168 -4.72 5.62 -14.56
CA SER A 168 -5.57 4.96 -13.57
C SER A 168 -5.17 5.23 -12.12
N SER A 169 -4.04 5.93 -11.89
CA SER A 169 -3.46 6.09 -10.55
C SER A 169 -4.34 6.86 -9.56
N ARG A 170 -5.25 7.70 -10.06
CA ARG A 170 -6.19 8.50 -9.25
C ARG A 170 -7.60 7.95 -9.19
N PHE A 171 -7.93 6.95 -10.00
CA PHE A 171 -9.29 6.47 -10.14
C PHE A 171 -9.38 4.99 -9.86
N VAL A 172 -10.42 4.60 -9.15
CA VAL A 172 -10.77 3.20 -8.92
C VAL A 172 -12.24 2.96 -9.17
N LYS A 173 -12.56 1.79 -9.68
CA LYS A 173 -13.90 1.30 -9.88
C LYS A 173 -14.23 0.33 -8.75
N LEU A 174 -15.16 0.72 -7.89
CA LEU A 174 -15.74 -0.13 -6.86
C LEU A 174 -16.98 -0.80 -7.44
N SER A 175 -17.07 -2.12 -7.33
CA SER A 175 -18.14 -2.90 -7.95
C SER A 175 -18.79 -3.85 -6.96
N PHE A 176 -20.11 -4.03 -7.11
CA PHE A 176 -20.94 -4.98 -6.37
C PHE A 176 -21.67 -5.92 -7.33
N VAL A 177 -21.58 -7.21 -7.11
CA VAL A 177 -22.18 -8.26 -7.96
C VAL A 177 -23.48 -8.75 -7.35
N GLU A 178 -24.63 -8.41 -7.97
CA GLU A 178 -25.97 -8.74 -7.46
C GLU A 178 -26.30 -10.24 -7.56
N SER A 179 -25.75 -10.94 -8.52
CA SER A 179 -26.14 -12.34 -8.81
C SER A 179 -25.98 -13.31 -7.63
N ARG A 180 -25.20 -12.94 -6.64
CA ARG A 180 -25.01 -13.70 -5.39
C ARG A 180 -26.14 -13.52 -4.38
N PHE A 181 -27.03 -12.54 -4.57
CA PHE A 181 -28.12 -12.19 -3.66
C PHE A 181 -29.43 -12.11 -4.43
N GLN A 182 -30.39 -12.96 -4.09
CA GLN A 182 -31.72 -12.88 -4.70
C GLN A 182 -32.53 -11.73 -4.03
N GLY A 183 -32.88 -10.72 -4.83
CA GLY A 183 -33.86 -9.71 -4.41
C GLY A 183 -33.30 -8.57 -3.54
N LEU A 184 -32.01 -8.25 -3.62
CA LEU A 184 -31.51 -7.01 -3.09
C LEU A 184 -32.08 -5.80 -3.86
N ASP A 185 -32.60 -4.83 -3.10
CA ASP A 185 -33.04 -3.57 -3.66
C ASP A 185 -31.83 -2.76 -4.21
N ASN A 186 -31.98 -2.21 -5.43
CA ASN A 186 -30.97 -1.37 -6.05
C ASN A 186 -30.57 -0.17 -5.17
N ILE A 187 -31.53 0.37 -4.39
CA ILE A 187 -31.30 1.47 -3.45
C ILE A 187 -30.33 1.03 -2.35
N LEU A 188 -30.47 -0.21 -1.84
CA LEU A 188 -29.56 -0.74 -0.83
C LEU A 188 -28.17 -1.00 -1.40
N ILE A 189 -28.06 -1.51 -2.62
CA ILE A 189 -26.77 -1.72 -3.29
C ILE A 189 -26.07 -0.37 -3.47
N GLN A 190 -26.79 0.65 -3.94
CA GLN A 190 -26.23 2.00 -4.07
C GLN A 190 -25.75 2.53 -2.73
N LYS A 191 -26.57 2.38 -1.69
CA LYS A 191 -26.20 2.80 -0.34
C LYS A 191 -24.93 2.11 0.16
N ILE A 192 -24.79 0.79 -0.07
CA ILE A 192 -23.60 0.01 0.30
C ILE A 192 -22.37 0.56 -0.44
N LEU A 193 -22.46 0.77 -1.76
CA LEU A 193 -21.36 1.30 -2.56
C LEU A 193 -20.93 2.70 -2.11
N MET A 194 -21.87 3.55 -1.67
CA MET A 194 -21.57 4.87 -1.09
C MET A 194 -21.00 4.78 0.34
N ASP A 195 -21.45 3.83 1.13
CA ASP A 195 -21.02 3.66 2.53
C ASP A 195 -19.59 3.11 2.65
N ILE A 196 -19.12 2.28 1.70
CA ILE A 196 -17.78 1.69 1.73
C ILE A 196 -16.68 2.77 1.68
N PRO A 197 -16.62 3.66 0.68
CA PRO A 197 -15.58 4.68 0.63
C PRO A 197 -15.70 5.70 1.77
N LYS A 198 -16.93 5.95 2.27
CA LYS A 198 -17.16 6.80 3.43
C LYS A 198 -16.59 6.19 4.71
N ALA A 199 -16.83 4.89 4.94
CA ALA A 199 -16.26 4.17 6.08
C ALA A 199 -14.74 4.10 5.99
N TRP A 200 -14.19 3.82 4.81
CA TRP A 200 -12.74 3.83 4.58
C TRP A 200 -12.12 5.20 4.86
N SER A 201 -12.66 6.27 4.30
CA SER A 201 -12.13 7.62 4.51
C SER A 201 -12.15 8.01 5.98
N LYS A 202 -13.27 7.72 6.69
CA LYS A 202 -13.38 7.94 8.13
C LYS A 202 -12.34 7.14 8.91
N PHE A 203 -12.27 5.83 8.69
CA PHE A 203 -11.32 4.93 9.35
C PHE A 203 -9.87 5.38 9.12
N SER A 204 -9.53 5.72 7.87
CA SER A 204 -8.18 6.15 7.53
C SER A 204 -7.80 7.48 8.20
N ILE A 205 -8.72 8.43 8.26
CA ILE A 205 -8.46 9.74 8.89
C ILE A 205 -8.43 9.63 10.41
N GLU A 206 -9.45 9.01 11.02
CA GLU A 206 -9.64 9.04 12.48
C GLU A 206 -8.82 7.97 13.21
N GLU A 207 -8.68 6.75 12.65
CA GLU A 207 -8.01 5.64 13.32
C GLU A 207 -6.57 5.41 12.82
N LEU A 208 -6.30 5.59 11.51
CA LEU A 208 -4.95 5.42 10.96
C LEU A 208 -4.11 6.70 10.93
N GLY A 209 -4.72 7.87 11.17
CA GLY A 209 -4.01 9.15 11.16
C GLY A 209 -3.31 9.46 9.84
N VAL A 210 -3.94 9.14 8.70
CA VAL A 210 -3.30 9.29 7.37
C VAL A 210 -3.05 10.74 6.95
N LEU A 211 -3.57 11.69 7.70
CA LEU A 211 -3.32 13.12 7.54
C LEU A 211 -2.28 13.65 8.55
N ASP A 212 -1.94 12.86 9.57
CA ASP A 212 -1.06 13.29 10.63
C ASP A 212 0.39 13.33 10.16
N LEU A 213 1.04 14.47 10.32
CA LEU A 213 2.47 14.58 10.11
C LEU A 213 3.20 13.79 11.21
N LYS A 214 4.15 12.94 10.84
CA LYS A 214 4.72 11.79 11.58
C LYS A 214 5.15 11.98 13.05
N ILE A 215 5.17 13.16 13.63
CA ILE A 215 5.69 13.38 14.99
C ILE A 215 4.64 13.77 16.00
N ALA A 216 3.53 14.30 15.66
CA ALA A 216 2.64 14.76 16.69
C ALA A 216 1.29 14.09 16.59
N GLY A 217 1.15 12.95 17.20
CA GLY A 217 -0.12 12.69 17.86
C GLY A 217 -0.50 13.95 18.63
N ALA A 218 -1.75 14.42 18.51
CA ALA A 218 -2.22 15.67 19.11
C ALA A 218 -2.01 15.80 20.65
N ASP A 219 -1.36 14.84 21.27
CA ASP A 219 -1.32 14.62 22.72
C ASP A 219 0.08 14.80 23.34
N PHE A 220 1.04 15.44 22.63
CA PHE A 220 2.35 15.74 23.23
C PHE A 220 2.27 16.72 24.42
N TYR A 221 1.15 17.42 24.59
CA TYR A 221 0.89 18.30 25.70
C TYR A 221 -0.49 18.08 26.32
N GLN A 222 -0.51 17.78 27.61
CA GLN A 222 -1.73 17.55 28.39
C GLN A 222 -1.84 18.60 29.51
N PRO A 223 -2.69 19.63 29.37
CA PRO A 223 -2.84 20.69 30.35
C PRO A 223 -3.15 20.20 31.77
N GLY A 224 -3.98 19.17 31.90
CA GLY A 224 -4.39 18.61 33.20
C GLY A 224 -3.28 17.91 33.99
N LEU A 225 -2.16 17.56 33.38
CA LEU A 225 -0.99 17.02 34.09
C LEU A 225 -0.22 18.14 34.82
N VAL A 226 -0.12 19.30 34.20
CA VAL A 226 0.67 20.45 34.73
C VAL A 226 0.17 20.92 36.08
N ASP A 227 -1.13 20.82 36.33
CA ASP A 227 -1.72 21.25 37.63
C ASP A 227 -1.27 20.39 38.81
N ARG A 228 -0.78 19.16 38.55
CA ARG A 228 -0.32 18.19 39.56
C ARG A 228 1.18 18.25 39.79
N PHE A 229 1.94 18.93 38.90
CA PHE A 229 3.39 18.98 38.92
C PHE A 229 3.92 20.03 39.89
N GLU A 230 5.13 19.83 40.42
CA GLU A 230 5.92 20.85 41.03
C GLU A 230 6.36 21.92 40.01
N TYR A 231 6.70 23.16 40.44
CA TYR A 231 7.04 24.23 39.50
C TYR A 231 8.20 23.88 38.59
N LEU A 232 9.25 23.27 39.13
CA LEU A 232 10.38 22.80 38.34
C LEU A 232 9.96 21.72 37.32
N GLN A 233 9.19 20.75 37.75
CA GLN A 233 8.66 19.70 36.89
C GLN A 233 7.72 20.27 35.80
N THR A 234 6.93 21.31 36.13
CA THR A 234 6.10 22.03 35.16
C THR A 234 6.97 22.65 34.06
N LEU A 235 8.04 23.32 34.43
CA LEU A 235 8.94 23.96 33.46
C LEU A 235 9.70 22.95 32.61
N GLU A 236 10.12 21.80 33.18
CA GLU A 236 10.71 20.71 32.39
C GLU A 236 9.73 20.12 31.42
N TYR A 237 8.48 19.94 31.84
CA TYR A 237 7.42 19.42 30.95
C TYR A 237 7.14 20.40 29.82
N LEU A 238 7.07 21.70 30.09
CA LEU A 238 6.93 22.74 29.06
C LEU A 238 8.13 22.75 28.12
N GLN A 239 9.37 22.66 28.63
CA GLN A 239 10.58 22.59 27.80
C GLN A 239 10.59 21.32 26.92
N GLY A 240 10.20 20.17 27.45
CA GLY A 240 10.08 18.93 26.71
C GLY A 240 9.00 19.02 25.61
N SER A 241 7.81 19.52 25.96
CA SER A 241 6.70 19.73 25.04
C SER A 241 7.04 20.77 23.94
N SER A 242 7.82 21.79 24.29
CA SER A 242 8.29 22.81 23.34
C SER A 242 9.20 22.21 22.26
N ARG A 243 10.06 21.25 22.61
CA ARG A 243 10.90 20.55 21.62
C ARG A 243 10.04 19.74 20.66
N TYR A 244 9.00 19.04 21.16
CA TYR A 244 8.06 18.33 20.29
C TYR A 244 7.29 19.27 19.36
N LEU A 245 6.86 20.45 19.87
CA LEU A 245 6.19 21.45 19.05
C LEU A 245 7.13 22.04 17.98
N ASP A 246 8.40 22.30 18.31
CA ASP A 246 9.41 22.76 17.34
C ASP A 246 9.64 21.73 16.23
N GLU A 247 9.80 20.45 16.57
CA GLU A 247 9.91 19.38 15.59
C GLU A 247 8.66 19.26 14.72
N ALA A 248 7.49 19.38 15.32
CA ALA A 248 6.21 19.35 14.63
C ALA A 248 6.04 20.54 13.65
N LEU A 249 6.45 21.74 14.08
CA LEU A 249 6.48 22.94 13.23
C LEU A 249 7.48 22.78 12.07
N LYS A 250 8.66 22.23 12.31
CA LYS A 250 9.64 21.94 11.24
C LYS A 250 9.08 20.97 10.21
N LEU A 251 8.34 19.94 10.62
CA LEU A 251 7.68 19.03 9.69
C LEU A 251 6.58 19.74 8.90
N LEU A 252 5.76 20.56 9.56
CA LEU A 252 4.74 21.34 8.89
C LEU A 252 5.35 22.30 7.85
N LEU A 253 6.46 22.95 8.18
CA LEU A 253 7.14 23.88 7.29
C LEU A 253 7.82 23.20 6.10
N ASN A 254 8.26 21.96 6.26
CA ASN A 254 8.85 21.15 5.19
C ASN A 254 7.80 20.43 4.32
N ASP A 255 6.52 20.46 4.70
CA ASP A 255 5.43 19.92 3.89
C ASP A 255 5.06 20.93 2.79
N ASP A 256 4.88 20.47 1.54
CA ASP A 256 4.63 21.33 0.38
C ASP A 256 3.43 22.28 0.56
N ILE A 257 2.40 21.81 1.26
CA ILE A 257 1.19 22.57 1.56
C ILE A 257 1.34 23.27 2.90
N GLY A 258 1.89 22.57 3.90
CA GLY A 258 2.02 23.05 5.28
C GLY A 258 2.84 24.32 5.42
N GLY A 259 3.91 24.49 4.62
CA GLY A 259 4.73 25.70 4.59
C GLY A 259 3.98 26.95 4.09
N LEU A 260 2.88 26.79 3.38
CA LEU A 260 2.10 27.87 2.76
C LEU A 260 0.87 28.27 3.58
N VAL A 261 0.43 27.43 4.52
CA VAL A 261 -0.81 27.68 5.27
C VAL A 261 -0.65 28.80 6.28
N ARG A 262 -1.76 29.50 6.50
CA ARG A 262 -1.91 30.52 7.53
C ARG A 262 -3.16 30.24 8.36
N ASN A 263 -3.07 30.54 9.65
CA ASN A 263 -4.23 30.50 10.52
C ASN A 263 -5.29 31.49 10.05
N ALA A 264 -6.51 31.03 9.83
CA ALA A 264 -7.59 31.85 9.29
C ALA A 264 -8.02 33.00 10.23
N LYS A 265 -7.81 32.86 11.55
CA LYS A 265 -8.20 33.86 12.56
C LYS A 265 -7.11 34.86 12.85
N THR A 266 -5.84 34.38 12.99
CA THR A 266 -4.72 35.21 13.44
C THR A 266 -3.82 35.66 12.29
N GLY A 267 -3.94 35.04 11.11
CA GLY A 267 -3.08 35.26 9.94
C GLY A 267 -1.65 34.74 10.09
N LYS A 268 -1.31 34.12 11.23
CA LYS A 268 0.03 33.59 11.52
C LYS A 268 0.33 32.37 10.67
N SER A 269 1.58 32.23 10.25
CA SER A 269 2.14 31.06 9.57
C SER A 269 2.86 30.13 10.56
N GLY A 270 3.29 28.97 10.10
CA GLY A 270 4.16 28.08 10.88
C GLY A 270 5.48 28.74 11.29
N TYR A 271 6.06 29.62 10.46
CA TYR A 271 7.25 30.41 10.80
C TYR A 271 7.01 31.39 11.94
N ASP A 272 5.85 32.06 11.92
CA ASP A 272 5.50 32.98 13.00
C ASP A 272 5.36 32.25 14.33
N LEU A 273 4.80 31.02 14.32
CA LEU A 273 4.70 30.18 15.52
C LEU A 273 6.08 29.67 15.97
N GLN A 274 6.97 29.32 15.06
CA GLN A 274 8.32 28.89 15.40
C GLN A 274 9.10 29.98 16.10
N VAL A 275 9.08 31.22 15.58
CA VAL A 275 9.72 32.38 16.21
C VAL A 275 9.12 32.65 17.59
N GLN A 276 7.79 32.59 17.74
CA GLN A 276 7.13 32.77 19.04
C GLN A 276 7.53 31.68 20.04
N LEU A 277 7.65 30.42 19.59
CA LEU A 277 8.10 29.31 20.41
C LEU A 277 9.55 29.49 20.88
N GLU A 278 10.45 29.87 19.97
CA GLU A 278 11.86 30.19 20.31
C GLU A 278 11.95 31.31 21.34
N ASN A 279 11.15 32.37 21.16
CA ASN A 279 11.09 33.48 22.13
C ASN A 279 10.54 33.02 23.50
N LEU A 280 9.48 32.20 23.50
CA LEU A 280 8.93 31.65 24.74
C LEU A 280 9.96 30.79 25.50
N ILE A 281 10.71 29.97 24.79
CA ILE A 281 11.77 29.16 25.40
C ILE A 281 12.87 30.05 25.98
N ALA A 282 13.43 30.94 25.15
CA ALA A 282 14.62 31.72 25.50
C ALA A 282 14.36 32.80 26.56
N PHE A 283 13.18 33.44 26.53
CA PHE A 283 12.91 34.62 27.37
C PHE A 283 11.92 34.35 28.50
N GLU A 284 11.17 33.25 28.47
CA GLU A 284 10.21 32.92 29.53
C GLU A 284 10.60 31.62 30.25
N ILE A 285 10.65 30.47 29.55
CA ILE A 285 10.84 29.16 30.19
C ILE A 285 12.24 29.00 30.79
N GLU A 286 13.31 29.28 30.04
CA GLU A 286 14.70 29.11 30.54
C GLU A 286 15.05 30.03 31.70
N PRO A 287 14.72 31.36 31.69
CA PRO A 287 14.93 32.23 32.83
C PRO A 287 14.12 31.77 34.05
N LEU A 288 12.84 31.40 33.90
CA LEU A 288 12.02 30.88 34.99
C LEU A 288 12.59 29.60 35.58
N PHE A 289 13.06 28.68 34.73
CA PHE A 289 13.72 27.47 35.19
C PHE A 289 14.94 27.77 36.06
N SER A 290 15.78 28.70 35.60
CA SER A 290 16.94 29.17 36.36
C SER A 290 16.54 29.84 37.69
N THR A 291 15.51 30.66 37.66
CA THR A 291 15.01 31.38 38.86
C THR A 291 14.43 30.41 39.90
N VAL A 292 13.55 29.47 39.46
CA VAL A 292 12.97 28.44 40.35
C VAL A 292 14.07 27.58 40.99
N THR A 293 15.06 27.15 40.17
CA THR A 293 16.20 26.34 40.63
C THR A 293 17.07 27.11 41.65
N ASN A 294 17.40 28.36 41.35
CA ASN A 294 18.30 29.15 42.19
C ASN A 294 17.65 29.64 43.49
N LEU A 295 16.35 29.87 43.47
CA LEU A 295 15.60 30.33 44.64
C LEU A 295 14.95 29.19 45.44
N GLY A 296 14.89 27.95 44.90
CA GLY A 296 14.25 26.83 45.59
C GLY A 296 12.73 26.99 45.73
N ILE A 297 12.06 27.63 44.75
CA ILE A 297 10.60 27.86 44.80
C ILE A 297 9.87 26.60 44.47
N THR A 298 9.03 26.11 45.40
CA THR A 298 8.23 24.88 45.27
C THR A 298 6.80 25.07 45.70
N ARG A 299 5.91 24.18 45.27
CA ARG A 299 4.54 24.05 45.83
C ARG A 299 4.57 23.25 47.12
N ASP A 300 5.33 22.15 47.13
CA ASP A 300 5.47 21.19 48.22
C ASP A 300 6.94 20.74 48.27
N ALA A 301 7.64 21.13 49.36
CA ALA A 301 9.07 20.88 49.49
C ALA A 301 9.42 19.39 49.50
N ASP A 302 8.60 18.58 50.16
CA ASP A 302 8.85 17.13 50.25
C ASP A 302 8.68 16.45 48.88
N LYS A 303 7.66 16.81 48.13
CA LYS A 303 7.46 16.31 46.76
C LYS A 303 8.54 16.78 45.81
N ALA A 304 8.98 18.04 45.93
CA ALA A 304 10.04 18.57 45.13
C ALA A 304 11.38 17.86 45.41
N LEU A 305 11.67 17.55 46.66
CA LEU A 305 12.86 16.80 47.05
C LEU A 305 12.85 15.37 46.46
N ILE A 306 11.74 14.65 46.61
CA ILE A 306 11.57 13.31 46.01
C ILE A 306 11.74 13.38 44.49
N TYR A 307 11.17 14.39 43.83
CA TYR A 307 11.31 14.56 42.39
C TYR A 307 12.77 14.82 41.97
N LEU A 308 13.47 15.69 42.64
CA LEU A 308 14.86 16.03 42.38
C LEU A 308 15.78 14.81 42.58
N THR A 309 15.66 14.11 43.72
CA THR A 309 16.46 12.93 44.03
C THR A 309 16.24 11.84 42.98
N ASN A 310 14.99 11.54 42.60
CA ASN A 310 14.69 10.57 41.57
C ASN A 310 15.22 10.98 40.18
N THR A 311 15.16 12.28 39.86
CA THR A 311 15.65 12.83 38.60
C THR A 311 17.16 12.72 38.51
N ILE A 312 17.88 13.07 39.58
CA ILE A 312 19.33 12.92 39.67
C ILE A 312 19.74 11.48 39.49
N GLN A 313 19.09 10.55 40.23
CA GLN A 313 19.39 9.13 40.12
C GLN A 313 19.17 8.59 38.68
N ASN A 314 18.07 8.98 38.02
CA ASN A 314 17.82 8.63 36.63
C ASN A 314 18.91 9.15 35.67
N PHE A 315 19.45 10.33 35.89
CA PHE A 315 20.55 10.86 35.09
C PHE A 315 21.86 10.14 35.38
N GLU A 316 22.14 9.76 36.64
CA GLU A 316 23.31 8.99 37.01
C GLU A 316 23.27 7.57 36.37
N ASP A 317 22.11 6.91 36.38
CA ASP A 317 21.91 5.63 35.73
C ASP A 317 22.13 5.73 34.22
N LYS A 318 21.56 6.74 33.56
CA LYS A 318 21.78 6.99 32.13
C LYS A 318 23.24 7.26 31.81
N LYS A 319 23.94 8.09 32.65
CA LYS A 319 25.38 8.35 32.53
C LYS A 319 26.18 7.07 32.60
N ALA A 320 25.88 6.20 33.58
CA ALA A 320 26.56 4.90 33.74
C ALA A 320 26.40 4.00 32.50
N VAL A 321 25.21 3.96 31.89
CA VAL A 321 24.96 3.22 30.64
C VAL A 321 25.79 3.80 29.49
N LEU A 322 25.79 5.13 29.31
CA LEU A 322 26.55 5.79 28.25
C LEU A 322 28.06 5.64 28.42
N LEU A 323 28.58 5.69 29.65
CA LEU A 323 29.99 5.43 29.93
C LEU A 323 30.39 4.02 29.51
N LYS A 324 29.59 2.99 29.84
CA LYS A 324 29.82 1.63 29.35
C LYS A 324 29.85 1.57 27.83
N LYS A 325 28.91 2.27 27.18
CA LYS A 325 28.86 2.36 25.70
C LYS A 325 30.09 3.02 25.11
N ALA A 326 30.59 4.10 25.71
CA ALA A 326 31.81 4.80 25.29
C ALA A 326 33.06 3.91 25.42
N ILE A 327 33.18 3.15 26.53
CA ILE A 327 34.25 2.17 26.75
C ILE A 327 34.19 1.06 25.71
N ASN A 328 33.01 0.55 25.42
CA ASN A 328 32.87 -0.49 24.39
C ASN A 328 33.32 0.01 23.01
N PHE A 329 32.97 1.23 22.63
CA PHE A 329 33.45 1.84 21.38
C PHE A 329 34.97 1.96 21.36
N GLU A 330 35.59 2.37 22.48
CA GLU A 330 37.06 2.44 22.62
C GLU A 330 37.71 1.08 22.41
N GLN A 331 37.23 0.05 23.10
CA GLN A 331 37.74 -1.32 22.95
C GLN A 331 37.64 -1.83 21.50
N ILE A 332 36.54 -1.56 20.82
CA ILE A 332 36.34 -1.91 19.40
C ILE A 332 37.35 -1.16 18.52
N ILE A 333 37.52 0.14 18.74
CA ILE A 333 38.48 0.96 17.99
C ILE A 333 39.91 0.47 18.20
N ASP A 334 40.32 0.10 19.44
CA ASP A 334 41.64 -0.38 19.77
C ASP A 334 41.91 -1.78 19.19
N GLN A 335 40.92 -2.67 19.22
CA GLN A 335 41.00 -3.98 18.55
C GLN A 335 41.19 -3.83 17.04
N TYR A 336 40.52 -2.89 16.44
CA TYR A 336 40.67 -2.59 15.01
C TYR A 336 41.99 -1.89 14.67
N ALA A 337 42.53 -1.09 15.58
CA ALA A 337 43.85 -0.46 15.41
C ALA A 337 45.02 -1.44 15.60
N GLY A 338 44.82 -2.47 16.43
CA GLY A 338 45.81 -3.54 16.68
C GLY A 338 45.80 -4.69 15.67
N SER A 339 44.72 -4.83 14.89
CA SER A 339 44.56 -5.91 13.92
C SER A 339 44.94 -5.51 12.49
N ASN A 340 46.25 -5.26 12.26
CA ASN A 340 46.84 -5.53 10.94
C ASN A 340 46.94 -7.04 10.64
N LEU A 341 46.08 -7.85 11.27
CA LEU A 341 46.08 -9.31 11.17
C LEU A 341 44.74 -9.77 10.58
N ALA A 342 44.82 -10.13 9.32
CA ALA A 342 43.85 -11.00 8.66
C ALA A 342 43.50 -12.19 9.57
N ASN A 343 42.19 -12.48 9.68
CA ASN A 343 41.63 -13.77 10.06
C ASN A 343 41.89 -14.25 11.50
N LYS A 344 41.28 -13.63 12.51
CA LYS A 344 40.87 -14.40 13.69
C LYS A 344 39.37 -14.22 13.94
N PRO A 345 38.61 -15.33 14.09
CA PRO A 345 37.24 -15.25 14.56
C PRO A 345 37.22 -14.62 15.96
N ILE A 346 36.28 -13.74 16.21
CA ILE A 346 36.02 -13.16 17.53
C ILE A 346 35.63 -14.35 18.43
N GLU A 347 36.56 -14.85 19.24
CA GLU A 347 36.22 -15.77 20.32
C GLU A 347 35.37 -15.00 21.33
N GLN A 348 34.10 -15.37 21.41
CA GLN A 348 33.20 -15.00 22.49
C GLN A 348 33.70 -15.63 23.79
N ASN A 349 34.72 -15.04 24.41
CA ASN A 349 35.06 -15.41 25.78
C ASN A 349 34.01 -14.82 26.72
N GLY A 350 33.10 -15.69 27.14
CA GLY A 350 32.11 -15.45 28.16
C GLY A 350 32.75 -15.01 29.46
N ALA A 351 32.71 -13.72 29.73
CA ALA A 351 32.82 -13.19 31.07
C ALA A 351 31.40 -13.05 31.63
N ALA A 352 31.04 -13.95 32.52
CA ALA A 352 29.82 -13.94 33.30
C ALA A 352 29.69 -12.61 34.07
N GLY A 353 28.56 -11.95 33.95
CA GLY A 353 28.18 -10.89 34.86
C GLY A 353 27.62 -9.63 34.18
N GLY A 354 26.32 -9.61 33.93
CA GLY A 354 25.57 -8.40 33.59
C GLY A 354 25.15 -8.36 32.13
N TYR A 355 23.92 -8.76 31.86
CA TYR A 355 23.27 -8.59 30.56
C TYR A 355 23.16 -7.10 30.23
N ALA A 356 24.15 -6.58 29.52
CA ALA A 356 23.91 -5.38 28.72
C ALA A 356 22.99 -5.82 27.58
N GLN A 357 21.71 -5.48 27.68
CA GLN A 357 20.73 -5.67 26.64
C GLN A 357 21.15 -4.75 25.49
N TYR A 358 21.96 -5.28 24.57
CA TYR A 358 22.28 -4.59 23.32
C TYR A 358 20.98 -4.45 22.55
N ASP A 359 20.58 -3.21 22.26
CA ASP A 359 19.52 -2.92 21.32
C ASP A 359 19.82 -3.70 20.02
N SER A 360 18.90 -4.56 19.58
CA SER A 360 19.03 -5.36 18.37
C SER A 360 19.38 -4.50 17.15
N THR A 361 18.89 -3.28 17.11
CA THR A 361 19.21 -2.25 16.10
C THR A 361 20.69 -1.86 16.09
N PHE A 362 21.37 -1.91 17.23
CA PHE A 362 22.82 -1.66 17.31
C PHE A 362 23.61 -2.83 16.73
N LEU A 363 23.23 -4.06 17.09
CA LEU A 363 23.88 -5.28 16.58
C LEU A 363 23.68 -5.44 15.07
N ASP A 364 22.48 -5.15 14.55
CA ASP A 364 22.17 -5.21 13.11
C ASP A 364 22.97 -4.17 12.31
N LYS A 365 23.05 -2.92 12.81
CA LYS A 365 23.88 -1.87 12.20
C LYS A 365 25.38 -2.18 12.30
N PHE A 366 25.80 -2.80 13.39
CA PHE A 366 27.17 -3.22 13.59
C PHE A 366 27.56 -4.37 12.63
N THR A 367 26.70 -5.35 12.45
CA THR A 367 26.90 -6.45 11.50
C THR A 367 26.95 -5.95 10.05
N ALA A 368 26.03 -5.06 9.68
CA ALA A 368 26.01 -4.45 8.34
C ALA A 368 27.27 -3.59 8.05
N LEU A 369 27.85 -2.96 9.07
CA LEU A 369 29.08 -2.16 8.95
C LEU A 369 30.35 -3.03 8.84
N ILE A 370 30.36 -4.24 9.42
CA ILE A 370 31.47 -5.20 9.30
C ILE A 370 31.53 -5.81 7.88
N GLU A 371 30.40 -5.95 7.22
CA GLU A 371 30.31 -6.47 5.85
C GLU A 371 30.84 -5.51 4.78
N ASP A 372 30.92 -4.19 5.11
CA ASP A 372 31.43 -3.17 4.20
C ASP A 372 32.96 -3.06 4.33
N LYS A 373 33.69 -3.56 3.34
CA LYS A 373 35.16 -3.74 3.31
C LYS A 373 36.00 -2.44 3.36
N ASN A 374 35.44 -1.33 3.84
CA ASN A 374 36.13 -0.04 3.88
C ASN A 374 36.56 0.32 5.32
N ASP A 375 37.65 -0.26 5.79
CA ASP A 375 38.19 -0.15 7.17
C ASP A 375 38.30 1.31 7.67
N GLN A 376 38.60 2.26 6.79
CA GLN A 376 38.80 3.65 7.19
C GLN A 376 37.45 4.37 7.44
N ALA A 377 36.45 4.11 6.64
CA ALA A 377 35.10 4.68 6.81
C ALA A 377 34.42 4.11 8.07
N PHE A 378 34.62 2.83 8.34
CA PHE A 378 34.13 2.17 9.55
C PHE A 378 34.73 2.79 10.82
N LYS A 379 36.06 2.95 10.87
CA LYS A 379 36.75 3.59 11.99
C LYS A 379 36.27 5.03 12.21
N GLN A 380 36.11 5.81 11.15
CA GLN A 380 35.59 7.17 11.24
C GLN A 380 34.15 7.21 11.78
N ASN A 381 33.31 6.25 11.39
CA ASN A 381 31.94 6.16 11.90
C ASN A 381 31.92 5.81 13.40
N LEU A 382 32.75 4.84 13.84
CA LEU A 382 32.88 4.50 15.25
C LEU A 382 33.37 5.70 16.09
N LEU A 383 34.37 6.44 15.62
CA LEU A 383 34.86 7.64 16.28
C LEU A 383 33.78 8.72 16.38
N LYS A 384 32.99 8.91 15.32
CA LYS A 384 31.86 9.84 15.31
C LYS A 384 30.78 9.44 16.33
N GLN A 385 30.43 8.14 16.38
CA GLN A 385 29.46 7.62 17.35
C GLN A 385 29.97 7.75 18.78
N ARG A 386 31.27 7.46 19.04
CA ARG A 386 31.89 7.67 20.35
C ARG A 386 31.84 9.13 20.78
N LEU A 387 32.16 10.05 19.86
CA LEU A 387 32.08 11.49 20.13
C LEU A 387 30.67 11.93 20.52
N GLN A 388 29.65 11.45 19.80
CA GLN A 388 28.24 11.71 20.14
C GLN A 388 27.86 11.20 21.52
N VAL A 389 28.34 9.99 21.90
CA VAL A 389 28.12 9.44 23.23
C VAL A 389 28.80 10.27 24.29
N LEU A 390 30.05 10.73 24.08
CA LEU A 390 30.78 11.59 25.01
C LEU A 390 30.09 12.95 25.19
N GLN A 391 29.59 13.57 24.11
CA GLN A 391 28.78 14.79 24.19
C GLN A 391 27.51 14.57 25.02
N SER A 392 26.81 13.43 24.80
CA SER A 392 25.63 13.11 25.60
C SER A 392 25.94 12.89 27.09
N ILE A 393 27.13 12.36 27.42
CA ILE A 393 27.59 12.25 28.81
C ILE A 393 27.82 13.63 29.43
N GLU A 394 28.47 14.54 28.70
CA GLU A 394 28.72 15.93 29.15
C GLU A 394 27.39 16.68 29.41
N ASP A 395 26.41 16.55 28.52
CA ASP A 395 25.07 17.12 28.69
C ASP A 395 24.37 16.56 29.96
N ILE A 396 24.48 15.24 30.19
CA ILE A 396 23.92 14.61 31.39
C ILE A 396 24.64 15.11 32.67
N GLU A 397 25.95 15.25 32.64
CA GLU A 397 26.71 15.83 33.77
C GLU A 397 26.31 17.26 34.09
N GLY A 398 26.06 18.06 33.03
CA GLY A 398 25.50 19.39 33.16
C GLY A 398 24.16 19.38 33.88
N ASN A 399 23.28 18.47 33.49
CA ASN A 399 21.97 18.29 34.13
C ASN A 399 22.10 17.84 35.59
N ILE A 400 22.92 16.82 35.88
CA ILE A 400 23.17 16.37 37.26
C ILE A 400 23.65 17.54 38.14
N LYS A 401 24.61 18.34 37.67
CA LYS A 401 25.10 19.52 38.40
C LYS A 401 24.01 20.56 38.63
N LYS A 402 23.11 20.73 37.66
CA LYS A 402 21.97 21.65 37.74
C LYS A 402 20.98 21.21 38.82
N PHE A 403 20.58 19.92 38.79
CA PHE A 403 19.63 19.38 39.76
C PHE A 403 20.21 19.24 41.16
N ASN A 404 21.47 18.87 41.32
CA ASN A 404 22.15 18.89 42.63
C ASN A 404 22.18 20.29 43.25
N ARG A 405 22.35 21.33 42.42
CA ARG A 405 22.25 22.72 42.92
C ARG A 405 20.83 23.04 43.36
N ALA A 406 19.80 22.62 42.62
CA ALA A 406 18.40 22.82 42.99
C ALA A 406 18.08 22.11 44.31
N GLU A 407 18.48 20.86 44.48
CA GLU A 407 18.31 20.05 45.68
C GLU A 407 18.97 20.74 46.89
N LYS A 408 20.24 21.14 46.75
CA LYS A 408 20.96 21.86 47.80
C LYS A 408 20.26 23.18 48.17
N ARG A 409 19.80 23.96 47.20
CA ARG A 409 19.06 25.20 47.45
C ARG A 409 17.74 24.96 48.16
N LEU A 410 17.01 23.92 47.78
CA LEU A 410 15.76 23.55 48.45
C LEU A 410 15.99 23.22 49.93
N LEU A 411 17.10 22.53 50.24
CA LEU A 411 17.48 22.18 51.62
C LEU A 411 17.96 23.39 52.43
N ASP A 412 18.69 24.33 51.78
CA ASP A 412 19.31 25.50 52.43
C ASP A 412 18.34 26.70 52.55
N SER A 413 17.27 26.79 51.71
CA SER A 413 16.57 28.08 51.48
C SER A 413 15.20 28.20 52.14
N ALA A 414 14.84 27.34 53.09
CA ALA A 414 13.49 27.38 53.69
C ALA A 414 13.08 28.72 54.37
N GLU A 415 13.99 29.70 54.55
CA GLU A 415 13.70 30.86 55.43
C GLU A 415 13.83 32.28 54.82
N ASN A 416 14.33 32.50 53.57
CA ASN A 416 14.72 33.86 53.17
C ASN A 416 14.23 34.40 51.81
N ILE A 417 13.22 33.82 51.20
CA ILE A 417 12.69 34.36 49.93
C ILE A 417 11.55 35.34 50.24
N SER A 418 11.63 36.56 49.67
CA SER A 418 10.52 37.51 49.74
C SER A 418 9.25 36.90 49.11
N GLU A 419 8.16 36.96 49.86
CA GLU A 419 6.85 36.45 49.36
C GLU A 419 6.42 37.13 48.06
N THR A 420 6.79 38.41 47.88
CA THR A 420 6.51 39.11 46.61
C THR A 420 7.20 38.45 45.42
N ILE A 421 8.51 38.11 45.54
CA ILE A 421 9.25 37.43 44.47
C ILE A 421 8.64 36.05 44.17
N ARG A 422 8.26 35.35 45.21
CA ARG A 422 7.59 34.02 45.06
C ARG A 422 6.30 34.15 44.27
N ILE A 423 5.43 35.10 44.60
CA ILE A 423 4.15 35.32 43.90
C ILE A 423 4.40 35.72 42.45
N ASP A 424 5.37 36.60 42.17
CA ASP A 424 5.70 37.02 40.80
C ASP A 424 6.19 35.85 39.97
N VAL A 425 7.09 35.02 40.47
CA VAL A 425 7.57 33.81 39.76
C VAL A 425 6.45 32.82 39.50
N ILE A 426 5.55 32.58 40.47
CA ILE A 426 4.39 31.68 40.27
C ILE A 426 3.48 32.22 39.17
N LYS A 427 3.22 33.53 39.17
CA LYS A 427 2.43 34.19 38.14
C LYS A 427 3.08 34.05 36.76
N ASP A 428 4.39 34.25 36.66
CA ASP A 428 5.14 34.16 35.40
C ASP A 428 5.17 32.72 34.87
N ILE A 429 5.27 31.68 35.71
CA ILE A 429 5.10 30.30 35.33
C ILE A 429 3.69 30.06 34.72
N GLY A 430 2.65 30.64 35.34
CA GLY A 430 1.30 30.60 34.83
C GLY A 430 1.16 31.26 33.44
N LEU A 431 1.82 32.40 33.24
CA LEU A 431 1.84 33.09 31.94
C LEU A 431 2.58 32.30 30.88
N ALA A 432 3.76 31.76 31.15
CA ALA A 432 4.52 30.92 30.22
C ALA A 432 3.73 29.69 29.81
N ARG A 433 3.05 29.04 30.74
CA ARG A 433 2.13 27.93 30.45
C ARG A 433 1.01 28.35 29.49
N ASN A 434 0.30 29.44 29.79
CA ASN A 434 -0.80 29.93 28.96
C ASN A 434 -0.30 30.30 27.56
N ASN A 435 0.85 30.94 27.44
CA ASN A 435 1.48 31.28 26.16
C ASN A 435 1.80 30.02 25.34
N PHE A 436 2.29 28.96 25.99
CA PHE A 436 2.53 27.68 25.33
C PHE A 436 1.23 27.02 24.88
N GLU A 437 0.17 27.03 25.68
CA GLU A 437 -1.16 26.48 25.32
C GLU A 437 -1.76 27.19 24.11
N VAL A 438 -1.56 28.50 24.00
CA VAL A 438 -1.97 29.27 22.81
C VAL A 438 -1.20 28.79 21.58
N LEU A 439 0.13 28.60 21.65
CA LEU A 439 0.93 28.10 20.54
C LEU A 439 0.50 26.69 20.08
N VAL A 440 0.23 25.80 21.02
CA VAL A 440 -0.28 24.46 20.73
C VAL A 440 -1.63 24.53 20.01
N THR A 441 -2.52 25.44 20.45
CA THR A 441 -3.83 25.62 19.83
C THR A 441 -3.69 26.18 18.42
N GLU A 442 -2.86 27.20 18.21
CA GLU A 442 -2.60 27.77 16.89
C GLU A 442 -1.96 26.75 15.93
N TYR A 443 -1.05 25.90 16.41
CA TYR A 443 -0.49 24.81 15.62
C TYR A 443 -1.57 23.81 15.19
N LYS A 444 -2.48 23.41 16.08
CA LYS A 444 -3.61 22.52 15.72
C LYS A 444 -4.52 23.16 14.68
N GLU A 445 -4.77 24.46 14.76
CA GLU A 445 -5.55 25.20 13.75
C GLU A 445 -4.82 25.22 12.39
N LEU A 446 -3.49 25.41 12.35
CA LEU A 446 -2.71 25.31 11.10
C LEU A 446 -2.75 23.91 10.51
N LEU A 447 -2.65 22.87 11.33
CA LEU A 447 -2.82 21.48 10.86
C LEU A 447 -4.21 21.24 10.24
N ALA A 448 -5.27 21.78 10.87
CA ALA A 448 -6.62 21.66 10.34
C ALA A 448 -6.75 22.35 8.98
N VAL A 449 -6.18 23.55 8.81
CA VAL A 449 -6.16 24.27 7.53
C VAL A 449 -5.36 23.48 6.47
N ARG A 450 -4.18 22.99 6.83
CA ARG A 450 -3.36 22.13 5.95
C ARG A 450 -4.13 20.88 5.50
N ASN A 451 -4.75 20.18 6.43
CA ASN A 451 -5.50 18.96 6.14
C ASN A 451 -6.72 19.25 5.22
N GLN A 452 -7.39 20.39 5.45
CA GLN A 452 -8.45 20.84 4.55
C GLN A 452 -7.92 21.16 3.14
N GLN A 453 -6.77 21.79 3.01
CA GLN A 453 -6.18 22.06 1.68
C GLN A 453 -5.72 20.77 0.98
N VAL A 454 -5.17 19.78 1.72
CA VAL A 454 -4.80 18.47 1.17
C VAL A 454 -6.01 17.71 0.62
N LEU A 455 -7.14 17.76 1.34
CA LEU A 455 -8.37 17.03 0.95
C LEU A 455 -9.26 17.82 -0.02
N GLY A 456 -8.99 19.12 -0.21
CA GLY A 456 -9.84 20.02 -1.00
C GLY A 456 -11.21 20.24 -0.35
N ASN A 457 -12.19 20.64 -1.16
CA ASN A 457 -13.52 21.04 -0.68
C ASN A 457 -14.37 19.89 -0.11
N SER A 458 -14.02 18.64 -0.37
CA SER A 458 -14.83 17.47 0.02
C SER A 458 -14.60 17.02 1.48
N ALA A 459 -13.55 17.49 2.15
CA ALA A 459 -13.11 17.02 3.47
C ALA A 459 -13.01 15.48 3.59
N SER A 460 -12.78 14.80 2.47
CA SER A 460 -12.77 13.35 2.30
C SER A 460 -11.59 12.94 1.43
N LEU A 461 -11.05 11.74 1.64
CA LEU A 461 -9.96 11.18 0.82
C LEU A 461 -10.36 10.89 -0.63
N TYR A 462 -11.64 10.99 -0.95
CA TYR A 462 -12.18 10.65 -2.27
C TYR A 462 -13.35 11.57 -2.64
N GLN A 463 -13.66 11.56 -3.94
CA GLN A 463 -14.93 12.03 -4.48
C GLN A 463 -15.49 11.00 -5.45
N ILE A 464 -16.83 10.92 -5.54
CA ILE A 464 -17.52 10.07 -6.51
C ILE A 464 -17.63 10.88 -7.80
N THR A 465 -17.13 10.32 -8.91
CA THR A 465 -17.14 10.99 -10.21
C THR A 465 -18.30 10.56 -11.11
N SER A 466 -18.88 9.38 -10.86
CA SER A 466 -20.07 8.92 -11.58
C SER A 466 -21.32 9.56 -11.00
N SER A 467 -22.08 10.28 -11.83
CA SER A 467 -23.38 10.85 -11.42
C SER A 467 -24.45 9.79 -11.17
N ASP A 468 -24.34 8.66 -11.84
CA ASP A 468 -25.25 7.52 -11.75
C ASP A 468 -24.50 6.22 -11.58
N LEU A 469 -25.17 5.24 -10.94
CA LEU A 469 -24.67 3.88 -10.83
C LEU A 469 -24.44 3.28 -12.22
N LEU A 470 -23.21 2.89 -12.50
CA LEU A 470 -22.89 2.15 -13.72
C LEU A 470 -23.40 0.72 -13.56
N VAL A 471 -24.43 0.35 -14.32
CA VAL A 471 -24.96 -1.01 -14.34
C VAL A 471 -24.41 -1.75 -15.56
N ASP A 472 -23.50 -2.67 -15.34
CA ASP A 472 -22.97 -3.54 -16.38
C ASP A 472 -23.67 -4.91 -16.33
N SER A 473 -24.23 -5.32 -17.46
CA SER A 473 -24.86 -6.62 -17.59
C SER A 473 -24.09 -7.47 -18.61
N ASN A 474 -23.63 -8.63 -18.19
CA ASN A 474 -22.88 -9.57 -19.03
C ASN A 474 -23.70 -10.20 -20.19
N VAL A 475 -24.86 -9.63 -20.51
CA VAL A 475 -25.76 -10.16 -21.56
C VAL A 475 -25.04 -10.22 -22.91
N ILE A 476 -24.36 -9.15 -23.31
CA ILE A 476 -23.66 -9.07 -24.61
C ILE A 476 -22.49 -10.07 -24.69
N SER A 477 -21.72 -10.22 -23.62
CA SER A 477 -20.62 -11.19 -23.56
C SER A 477 -21.10 -12.63 -23.66
N ARG A 478 -22.21 -12.96 -23.00
CA ARG A 478 -22.85 -14.29 -23.07
C ARG A 478 -23.38 -14.60 -24.46
N PHE A 479 -24.00 -13.65 -25.14
CA PHE A 479 -24.43 -13.80 -26.54
C PHE A 479 -23.25 -14.09 -27.47
N LYS A 480 -22.15 -13.35 -27.34
CA LYS A 480 -20.91 -13.61 -28.11
C LYS A 480 -20.38 -15.03 -27.88
N THR A 481 -20.37 -15.48 -26.63
CA THR A 481 -19.92 -16.86 -26.28
C THR A 481 -20.80 -17.92 -26.89
N ILE A 482 -22.14 -17.76 -26.88
CA ILE A 482 -23.08 -18.68 -27.48
C ILE A 482 -22.89 -18.77 -29.00
N ILE A 483 -22.75 -17.61 -29.66
CA ILE A 483 -22.48 -17.58 -31.11
C ILE A 483 -21.16 -18.30 -31.41
N MET A 484 -20.11 -18.07 -30.62
CA MET A 484 -18.81 -18.73 -30.82
C MET A 484 -18.88 -20.24 -30.62
N ILE A 485 -19.60 -20.74 -29.60
CA ILE A 485 -19.83 -22.15 -29.36
C ILE A 485 -20.62 -22.77 -30.52
N SER A 486 -21.65 -22.06 -31.03
CA SER A 486 -22.47 -22.52 -32.15
C SER A 486 -21.68 -22.61 -33.46
N ILE A 487 -20.80 -21.66 -33.74
CA ILE A 487 -19.89 -21.69 -34.89
C ILE A 487 -18.90 -22.86 -34.76
N LEU A 488 -18.34 -23.09 -33.59
CA LEU A 488 -17.42 -24.21 -33.36
C LEU A 488 -18.11 -25.55 -33.52
N ALA A 489 -19.33 -25.70 -32.97
CA ALA A 489 -20.14 -26.91 -33.14
C ALA A 489 -20.50 -27.15 -34.61
N GLY A 490 -20.84 -26.10 -35.36
CA GLY A 490 -21.06 -26.15 -36.80
C GLY A 490 -19.83 -26.62 -37.57
N PHE A 491 -18.64 -26.15 -37.23
CA PHE A 491 -17.39 -26.56 -37.85
C PHE A 491 -17.06 -28.05 -37.57
N ILE A 492 -17.21 -28.48 -36.32
CA ILE A 492 -17.02 -29.89 -35.94
C ILE A 492 -18.04 -30.80 -36.68
N ALA A 493 -19.31 -30.39 -36.75
CA ALA A 493 -20.33 -31.12 -37.47
C ALA A 493 -20.05 -31.18 -38.97
N LEU A 494 -19.53 -30.13 -39.57
CA LEU A 494 -19.13 -30.12 -40.98
C LEU A 494 -18.00 -31.13 -41.23
N MET A 495 -16.96 -31.14 -40.43
CA MET A 495 -15.86 -32.11 -40.54
C MET A 495 -16.34 -33.54 -40.38
N LEU A 496 -17.18 -33.81 -39.38
CA LEU A 496 -17.77 -35.12 -39.13
C LEU A 496 -18.67 -35.56 -40.30
N SER A 497 -19.51 -34.67 -40.82
CA SER A 497 -20.41 -34.97 -41.93
C SER A 497 -19.68 -35.27 -43.24
N VAL A 498 -18.55 -34.57 -43.50
CA VAL A 498 -17.68 -34.84 -44.63
C VAL A 498 -17.04 -36.24 -44.50
N VAL A 499 -16.51 -36.57 -43.32
CA VAL A 499 -15.93 -37.90 -43.05
C VAL A 499 -16.98 -39.00 -43.26
N ILE A 500 -18.17 -38.83 -42.67
CA ILE A 500 -19.29 -39.81 -42.89
C ILE A 500 -19.67 -39.91 -44.37
N ALA A 501 -19.67 -38.76 -45.09
CA ALA A 501 -19.99 -38.77 -46.53
C ALA A 501 -18.94 -39.52 -47.37
N LEU A 502 -17.68 -39.51 -46.97
CA LEU A 502 -16.59 -40.20 -47.66
C LEU A 502 -16.60 -41.71 -47.38
N PHE A 503 -16.85 -42.13 -46.14
CA PHE A 503 -16.79 -43.55 -45.74
C PHE A 503 -18.06 -44.34 -46.01
N LYS A 504 -19.23 -43.73 -46.19
CA LYS A 504 -20.48 -44.44 -46.46
C LYS A 504 -20.53 -44.85 -47.93
N ARG A 505 -20.49 -46.20 -48.23
CA ARG A 505 -20.62 -46.74 -49.58
C ARG A 505 -21.89 -46.19 -50.23
N LEU A 506 -21.82 -45.84 -51.52
CA LEU A 506 -22.98 -45.50 -52.32
C LEU A 506 -23.86 -46.74 -52.43
N PRO A 507 -25.19 -46.66 -52.24
CA PRO A 507 -26.08 -47.79 -52.54
C PRO A 507 -25.94 -48.07 -54.01
N GLU A 508 -25.56 -49.34 -54.34
CA GLU A 508 -25.60 -49.83 -55.74
C GLU A 508 -27.00 -49.61 -56.25
N LYS A 509 -27.17 -48.81 -57.31
CA LYS A 509 -28.39 -48.77 -58.08
C LYS A 509 -28.55 -50.15 -58.69
N ARG A 510 -29.55 -50.95 -58.24
CA ARG A 510 -30.09 -52.12 -59.01
C ARG A 510 -30.46 -51.58 -60.39
N LEU A 511 -29.68 -51.93 -61.38
CA LEU A 511 -30.09 -51.90 -62.79
C LEU A 511 -31.13 -52.96 -62.95
N GLU A 512 -32.41 -52.64 -62.80
CA GLU A 512 -33.51 -53.48 -63.26
C GLU A 512 -33.52 -53.43 -64.78
N ASN A 513 -33.23 -54.60 -65.34
CA ASN A 513 -33.40 -54.93 -66.74
C ASN A 513 -34.80 -54.52 -67.18
N ILE A 514 -34.90 -53.61 -68.10
CA ILE A 514 -36.05 -53.52 -68.99
C ILE A 514 -35.66 -54.34 -70.19
N SER A 515 -36.05 -55.60 -70.15
CA SER A 515 -36.15 -56.40 -71.36
C SER A 515 -37.34 -55.90 -72.14
N THR A 516 -37.10 -55.23 -73.19
CA THR A 516 -38.09 -54.97 -74.24
C THR A 516 -38.35 -56.21 -75.01
N ASN A 517 -39.60 -56.65 -74.95
CA ASN A 517 -40.18 -57.47 -76.00
C ASN A 517 -40.58 -56.56 -77.18
N GLU A 518 -40.25 -57.04 -78.36
CA GLU A 518 -40.53 -56.64 -79.73
C GLU A 518 -39.70 -55.56 -80.35
#